data_55f11764d02f1c43dc10c066db23da63
#
_entry.id   55f11764d02f1c43dc10c066db23da63
#
_cell.length_a   1.000
_cell.length_b   1.000
_cell.length_c   1.000
_cell.angle_alpha   90.00
_cell.angle_beta   90.00
_cell.angle_gamma   90.00
#
_symmetry.space_group_name_H-M   'P 1'
#
loop_
_entity.id
_entity.type
_entity.pdbx_description
1 polymer ?
#
loop_
_entity_poly.entity_id
_entity_poly.type
_entity_poly.pdbx_seq_one_letter_code
_entity_poly.pdbx_strand_id
1 'polypeptide(L)'
;RYLNQLESMLETLEFPDGQVYQYISQLFHSACTGAYLTLATGGKLIMIPNFTVSDYVESLVREKVRAIGVIPLILQGILDEMDRKNYDLSHLKVINYSTCPISPDLLRRALDRLNCRFYQSYGMTEMARTVTALLPEDHLILGGRYLTSVGRALPGAAVRIVRPDGSLCDAGEEGEICVRGQGMMLGYYQMPEKTADVIRDGWYFTHDVGYLDEDGYLYLRGRKDSLIISGGENIYPEEVIDVLLKMPEIAEAAVYGMPDPKWGEHVKASIVCKPGRSLTVEQVQTFCRANMPSFRMPREVEFLPELPKNATGKVLIQALKNR
;
A
#
# COMPACT_ATOMS: atom_id res chain seq x y z
N ARG A 1 10.58 -9.65 -20.29
CA ARG A 1 10.28 -8.47 -19.46
C ARG A 1 10.19 -8.81 -17.98
N TYR A 2 9.37 -9.79 -17.61
CA TYR A 2 9.24 -10.18 -16.19
C TYR A 2 10.56 -10.68 -15.58
N LEU A 3 11.35 -11.48 -16.31
CA LEU A 3 12.65 -11.95 -15.85
C LEU A 3 13.64 -10.80 -15.61
N ASN A 4 13.72 -9.83 -16.50
CA ASN A 4 14.59 -8.67 -16.33
C ASN A 4 14.21 -7.85 -15.08
N GLN A 5 12.90 -7.78 -14.76
CA GLN A 5 12.45 -7.12 -13.54
C GLN A 5 12.83 -7.91 -12.28
N LEU A 6 12.76 -9.24 -12.33
CA LEU A 6 13.21 -10.09 -11.21
C LEU A 6 14.72 -9.95 -10.97
N GLU A 7 15.54 -9.88 -12.02
CA GLU A 7 16.99 -9.63 -11.93
C GLU A 7 17.27 -8.29 -11.24
N SER A 8 16.64 -7.21 -11.69
CA SER A 8 16.75 -5.88 -11.05
C SER A 8 16.35 -5.90 -9.58
N MET A 9 15.31 -6.66 -9.22
CA MET A 9 14.87 -6.80 -7.83
C MET A 9 15.87 -7.61 -6.99
N LEU A 10 16.47 -8.68 -7.53
CA LEU A 10 17.49 -9.45 -6.83
C LEU A 10 18.71 -8.59 -6.50
N GLU A 11 19.12 -7.74 -7.43
CA GLU A 11 20.25 -6.82 -7.23
C GLU A 11 19.95 -5.74 -6.17
N THR A 12 18.71 -5.23 -6.17
CA THR A 12 18.34 -4.08 -5.31
C THR A 12 17.88 -4.50 -3.91
N LEU A 13 17.12 -5.60 -3.81
CA LEU A 13 16.47 -6.00 -2.55
C LEU A 13 17.32 -6.98 -1.72
N GLU A 14 18.56 -7.23 -2.14
CA GLU A 14 19.50 -8.11 -1.43
C GLU A 14 18.85 -9.42 -0.98
N PHE A 15 18.36 -10.18 -1.93
CA PHE A 15 17.78 -11.50 -1.71
C PHE A 15 18.90 -12.53 -1.56
N PRO A 16 19.28 -12.98 -0.33
CA PRO A 16 20.38 -13.91 -0.16
C PRO A 16 20.01 -15.30 -0.66
N ASP A 17 21.00 -16.01 -1.19
CA ASP A 17 20.85 -17.39 -1.64
C ASP A 17 20.37 -18.31 -0.51
N GLY A 18 19.54 -19.27 -0.84
CA GLY A 18 19.08 -20.32 0.06
C GLY A 18 18.20 -19.84 1.22
N GLN A 19 17.63 -18.62 1.14
CA GLN A 19 16.78 -18.09 2.23
C GLN A 19 15.49 -18.87 2.40
N VAL A 20 14.91 -18.81 3.62
CA VAL A 20 13.56 -19.29 3.92
C VAL A 20 12.61 -18.12 3.89
N TYR A 21 11.65 -18.17 2.97
CA TYR A 21 10.60 -17.16 2.80
C TYR A 21 9.23 -17.71 3.17
N GLN A 22 8.48 -17.00 4.00
CA GLN A 22 7.12 -17.39 4.35
C GLN A 22 6.10 -16.53 3.62
N TYR A 23 5.14 -17.22 3.02
CA TYR A 23 4.13 -16.68 2.13
C TYR A 23 2.73 -16.88 2.69
N ILE A 24 1.89 -15.84 2.68
CA ILE A 24 0.53 -15.89 3.22
C ILE A 24 -0.55 -15.53 2.21
N SER A 25 -0.15 -15.04 1.06
CA SER A 25 -1.09 -14.53 0.06
C SER A 25 -1.28 -15.53 -1.08
N GLN A 26 -2.24 -15.26 -1.93
CA GLN A 26 -2.53 -16.13 -3.07
C GLN A 26 -1.47 -15.94 -4.18
N LEU A 27 -0.98 -17.05 -4.77
CA LEU A 27 0.12 -17.04 -5.74
C LEU A 27 -0.19 -16.29 -7.05
N PHE A 28 -1.42 -15.95 -7.30
CA PHE A 28 -1.80 -15.13 -8.46
C PHE A 28 -1.64 -13.62 -8.24
N HIS A 29 -1.32 -13.18 -7.00
CA HIS A 29 -1.16 -11.75 -6.66
C HIS A 29 0.31 -11.33 -6.53
N SER A 30 0.55 -10.03 -6.23
CA SER A 30 1.89 -9.41 -6.16
C SER A 30 2.88 -10.16 -5.26
N ALA A 31 2.41 -10.78 -4.19
CA ALA A 31 3.24 -11.52 -3.27
C ALA A 31 3.95 -12.74 -3.91
N CYS A 32 3.51 -13.24 -5.09
CA CYS A 32 4.23 -14.30 -5.81
C CYS A 32 5.65 -13.90 -6.22
N THR A 33 5.96 -12.60 -6.30
CA THR A 33 7.30 -12.11 -6.62
C THR A 33 8.33 -12.60 -5.62
N GLY A 34 8.06 -12.46 -4.31
CA GLY A 34 8.95 -13.00 -3.27
C GLY A 34 9.13 -14.52 -3.35
N ALA A 35 8.07 -15.25 -3.75
CA ALA A 35 8.15 -16.69 -4.00
C ALA A 35 9.07 -17.01 -5.17
N TYR A 36 8.94 -16.32 -6.31
CA TYR A 36 9.81 -16.54 -7.46
C TYR A 36 11.27 -16.19 -7.17
N LEU A 37 11.53 -15.06 -6.50
CA LEU A 37 12.89 -14.69 -6.10
C LEU A 37 13.51 -15.74 -5.18
N THR A 38 12.74 -16.24 -4.21
CA THR A 38 13.20 -17.29 -3.29
C THR A 38 13.57 -18.58 -4.04
N LEU A 39 12.70 -19.02 -4.96
CA LEU A 39 12.98 -20.26 -5.74
C LEU A 39 14.13 -20.05 -6.72
N ALA A 40 14.25 -18.88 -7.34
CA ALA A 40 15.35 -18.55 -8.25
C ALA A 40 16.72 -18.56 -7.56
N THR A 41 16.76 -18.24 -6.26
CA THR A 41 17.99 -18.26 -5.43
C THR A 41 18.18 -19.57 -4.66
N GLY A 42 17.45 -20.64 -5.01
CA GLY A 42 17.54 -21.96 -4.35
C GLY A 42 17.02 -21.98 -2.91
N GLY A 43 16.14 -21.04 -2.55
CA GLY A 43 15.57 -20.93 -1.24
C GLY A 43 14.38 -21.85 -0.97
N LYS A 44 13.90 -21.86 0.28
CA LYS A 44 12.74 -22.64 0.75
C LYS A 44 11.52 -21.73 0.89
N LEU A 45 10.41 -22.10 0.28
CA LEU A 45 9.13 -21.41 0.40
C LEU A 45 8.23 -22.13 1.41
N ILE A 46 7.77 -21.39 2.43
CA ILE A 46 6.77 -21.85 3.41
C ILE A 46 5.42 -21.26 3.02
N MET A 47 4.43 -22.11 2.81
CA MET A 47 3.07 -21.72 2.49
C MET A 47 2.13 -22.00 3.67
N ILE A 48 1.33 -21.03 4.06
CA ILE A 48 0.34 -21.14 5.14
C ILE A 48 -1.05 -21.24 4.50
N PRO A 49 -1.68 -22.41 4.48
CA PRO A 49 -2.97 -22.59 3.81
C PRO A 49 -4.14 -21.93 4.53
N ASN A 50 -4.13 -21.96 5.87
CA ASN A 50 -5.14 -21.34 6.71
C ASN A 50 -4.46 -20.31 7.60
N PHE A 51 -4.73 -19.04 7.33
CA PHE A 51 -4.06 -17.95 8.02
C PHE A 51 -4.75 -17.62 9.35
N THR A 52 -3.99 -17.78 10.44
CA THR A 52 -4.20 -17.04 11.69
C THR A 52 -2.90 -16.33 12.03
N VAL A 53 -2.96 -15.21 12.72
CA VAL A 53 -1.75 -14.45 13.09
C VAL A 53 -0.85 -15.31 14.00
N SER A 54 -1.43 -16.01 14.96
CA SER A 54 -0.67 -16.87 15.89
C SER A 54 0.07 -17.99 15.17
N ASP A 55 -0.62 -18.78 14.31
CA ASP A 55 0.01 -19.85 13.53
C ASP A 55 1.09 -19.31 12.59
N TYR A 56 0.85 -18.12 12.05
CA TYR A 56 1.82 -17.45 11.19
C TYR A 56 3.11 -17.11 11.93
N VAL A 57 3.01 -16.50 13.12
CA VAL A 57 4.18 -16.14 13.94
C VAL A 57 4.88 -17.39 14.49
N GLU A 58 4.14 -18.40 14.92
CA GLU A 58 4.72 -19.69 15.35
C GLU A 58 5.48 -20.39 14.21
N SER A 59 4.96 -20.30 12.98
CA SER A 59 5.65 -20.82 11.80
C SER A 59 6.94 -20.05 11.49
N LEU A 60 6.98 -18.71 11.69
CA LEU A 60 8.21 -17.92 11.52
C LEU A 60 9.33 -18.48 12.40
N VAL A 61 9.03 -18.81 13.66
CA VAL A 61 9.97 -19.36 14.61
C VAL A 61 10.37 -20.78 14.23
N ARG A 62 9.38 -21.68 14.06
CA ARG A 62 9.59 -23.10 13.78
C ARG A 62 10.42 -23.34 12.52
N GLU A 63 10.11 -22.62 11.44
CA GLU A 63 10.75 -22.78 10.13
C GLU A 63 12.01 -21.90 9.98
N LYS A 64 12.38 -21.14 11.01
CA LYS A 64 13.50 -20.19 11.00
C LYS A 64 13.46 -19.26 9.79
N VAL A 65 12.27 -18.67 9.56
CA VAL A 65 12.00 -17.82 8.40
C VAL A 65 12.91 -16.60 8.41
N ARG A 66 13.50 -16.29 7.27
CA ARG A 66 14.43 -15.16 7.10
C ARG A 66 13.79 -13.94 6.45
N ALA A 67 12.80 -14.16 5.58
CA ALA A 67 12.14 -13.06 4.86
C ALA A 67 10.63 -13.28 4.76
N ILE A 68 9.89 -12.19 4.82
CA ILE A 68 8.43 -12.14 4.63
C ILE A 68 8.01 -10.95 3.77
N GLY A 69 6.91 -11.14 3.04
CA GLY A 69 6.17 -10.04 2.42
C GLY A 69 4.83 -9.88 3.13
N VAL A 70 4.52 -8.68 3.59
CA VAL A 70 3.31 -8.40 4.37
C VAL A 70 2.59 -7.15 3.89
N ILE A 71 1.30 -7.08 4.20
CA ILE A 71 0.54 -5.83 4.19
C ILE A 71 0.54 -5.22 5.60
N PRO A 72 0.30 -3.92 5.77
CA PRO A 72 0.30 -3.26 7.09
C PRO A 72 -0.56 -3.95 8.14
N LEU A 73 -1.74 -4.46 7.77
CA LEU A 73 -2.63 -5.20 8.69
C LEU A 73 -1.97 -6.45 9.27
N ILE A 74 -1.22 -7.18 8.47
CA ILE A 74 -0.50 -8.38 8.92
C ILE A 74 0.67 -7.99 9.82
N LEU A 75 1.40 -6.94 9.47
CA LEU A 75 2.49 -6.42 10.29
C LEU A 75 1.98 -5.99 11.67
N GLN A 76 0.84 -5.27 11.71
CA GLN A 76 0.16 -4.93 12.96
C GLN A 76 -0.16 -6.17 13.78
N GLY A 77 -0.76 -7.19 13.15
CA GLY A 77 -1.10 -8.45 13.82
C GLY A 77 0.12 -9.17 14.40
N ILE A 78 1.24 -9.21 13.67
CA ILE A 78 2.50 -9.78 14.16
C ILE A 78 2.96 -9.07 15.43
N LEU A 79 2.97 -7.73 15.43
CA LEU A 79 3.39 -6.93 16.58
C LEU A 79 2.45 -7.11 17.79
N ASP A 80 1.14 -7.19 17.55
CA ASP A 80 0.15 -7.41 18.60
C ASP A 80 0.27 -8.82 19.20
N GLU A 81 0.61 -9.81 18.40
CA GLU A 81 0.87 -11.17 18.89
C GLU A 81 2.17 -11.24 19.70
N MET A 82 3.22 -10.51 19.29
CA MET A 82 4.45 -10.36 20.05
C MET A 82 4.26 -9.66 21.41
N ASP A 83 3.22 -8.83 21.57
CA ASP A 83 2.89 -8.23 22.86
C ASP A 83 2.16 -9.21 23.79
N ARG A 84 1.51 -10.24 23.24
CA ARG A 84 0.82 -11.28 24.00
C ARG A 84 1.74 -12.40 24.46
N LYS A 85 2.69 -12.77 23.61
CA LYS A 85 3.57 -13.91 23.81
C LYS A 85 4.98 -13.58 23.31
N ASN A 86 5.99 -13.98 24.04
CA ASN A 86 7.37 -13.79 23.62
C ASN A 86 7.75 -14.81 22.54
N TYR A 87 8.26 -14.33 21.42
CA TYR A 87 8.72 -15.13 20.29
C TYR A 87 10.18 -14.78 19.94
N ASP A 88 10.98 -15.79 19.67
CA ASP A 88 12.32 -15.57 19.11
C ASP A 88 12.22 -15.44 17.59
N LEU A 89 12.18 -14.22 17.11
CA LEU A 89 12.21 -13.87 15.69
C LEU A 89 13.62 -13.47 15.20
N SER A 90 14.68 -13.86 15.90
CA SER A 90 16.07 -13.50 15.56
C SER A 90 16.51 -13.96 14.17
N HIS A 91 15.86 -14.99 13.61
CA HIS A 91 16.09 -15.47 12.25
C HIS A 91 15.48 -14.57 11.18
N LEU A 92 14.43 -13.81 11.49
CA LEU A 92 13.80 -12.88 10.56
C LEU A 92 14.73 -11.70 10.30
N LYS A 93 15.07 -11.47 9.02
CA LYS A 93 16.04 -10.45 8.61
C LYS A 93 15.48 -9.43 7.63
N VAL A 94 14.48 -9.82 6.86
CA VAL A 94 13.91 -8.98 5.81
C VAL A 94 12.39 -8.97 5.91
N ILE A 95 11.83 -7.77 5.90
CA ILE A 95 10.38 -7.53 5.81
C ILE A 95 10.14 -6.60 4.63
N ASN A 96 9.42 -7.10 3.62
CA ASN A 96 8.89 -6.28 2.55
C ASN A 96 7.41 -5.96 2.85
N TYR A 97 7.05 -4.69 2.90
CA TYR A 97 5.65 -4.28 3.03
C TYR A 97 5.20 -3.49 1.79
N SER A 98 3.95 -3.67 1.38
CA SER A 98 3.45 -3.09 0.13
C SER A 98 1.92 -3.10 0.06
N THR A 99 1.38 -2.70 -1.06
CA THR A 99 -0.03 -2.76 -1.48
C THR A 99 -0.97 -1.75 -0.83
N CYS A 100 -0.70 -1.30 0.39
CA CYS A 100 -1.49 -0.29 1.09
C CYS A 100 -0.56 0.73 1.77
N PRO A 101 -1.02 1.95 2.03
CA PRO A 101 -0.33 2.88 2.90
C PRO A 101 -0.10 2.27 4.29
N ILE A 102 1.02 2.62 4.91
CA ILE A 102 1.34 2.27 6.30
C ILE A 102 1.41 3.53 7.14
N SER A 103 0.82 3.49 8.34
CA SER A 103 0.97 4.64 9.23
C SER A 103 2.40 4.74 9.76
N PRO A 104 2.97 5.95 9.86
CA PRO A 104 4.31 6.15 10.42
C PRO A 104 4.48 5.55 11.82
N ASP A 105 3.43 5.55 12.63
CA ASP A 105 3.48 5.01 14.00
C ASP A 105 3.58 3.49 14.00
N LEU A 106 2.84 2.80 13.13
CA LEU A 106 2.98 1.36 12.96
C LEU A 106 4.38 1.00 12.46
N LEU A 107 4.89 1.76 11.50
CA LEU A 107 6.22 1.51 10.95
C LEU A 107 7.32 1.77 12.00
N ARG A 108 7.25 2.83 12.79
CA ARG A 108 8.17 3.09 13.91
C ARG A 108 8.12 1.96 14.92
N ARG A 109 6.92 1.55 15.36
CA ARG A 109 6.74 0.40 16.26
C ARG A 109 7.40 -0.87 15.72
N ALA A 110 7.27 -1.13 14.41
CA ALA A 110 7.90 -2.29 13.77
C ALA A 110 9.43 -2.19 13.75
N LEU A 111 9.97 -1.02 13.38
CA LEU A 111 11.40 -0.75 13.39
C LEU A 111 12.02 -0.90 14.79
N ASP A 112 11.33 -0.45 15.83
CA ASP A 112 11.79 -0.54 17.21
C ASP A 112 11.76 -1.98 17.78
N ARG A 113 10.78 -2.79 17.32
CA ARG A 113 10.53 -4.14 17.87
C ARG A 113 11.20 -5.26 17.09
N LEU A 114 11.47 -5.06 15.80
CA LEU A 114 12.00 -6.07 14.89
C LEU A 114 13.37 -5.65 14.36
N ASN A 115 14.39 -6.41 14.68
CA ASN A 115 15.74 -6.19 14.16
C ASN A 115 15.88 -6.72 12.72
N CYS A 116 15.12 -6.10 11.80
CA CYS A 116 14.99 -6.50 10.40
C CYS A 116 15.31 -5.33 9.47
N ARG A 117 15.69 -5.67 8.24
CA ARG A 117 15.75 -4.71 7.13
C ARG A 117 14.35 -4.57 6.53
N PHE A 118 13.84 -3.36 6.49
CA PHE A 118 12.53 -3.06 5.95
C PHE A 118 12.66 -2.54 4.53
N TYR A 119 11.83 -3.05 3.63
CA TYR A 119 11.65 -2.55 2.27
C TYR A 119 10.18 -2.22 2.04
N GLN A 120 9.91 -1.06 1.49
CA GLN A 120 8.58 -0.75 0.96
C GLN A 120 8.63 -0.81 -0.56
N SER A 121 7.60 -1.35 -1.20
CA SER A 121 7.53 -1.46 -2.64
C SER A 121 6.24 -0.87 -3.19
N TYR A 122 6.34 -0.01 -4.19
CA TYR A 122 5.22 0.44 -4.99
C TYR A 122 5.37 -0.08 -6.42
N GLY A 123 4.27 -0.53 -6.97
CA GLY A 123 4.23 -1.02 -8.35
C GLY A 123 2.89 -1.60 -8.72
N MET A 124 2.81 -2.09 -9.94
CA MET A 124 1.59 -2.62 -10.54
C MET A 124 1.89 -3.77 -11.49
N THR A 125 0.86 -4.53 -11.83
CA THR A 125 0.96 -5.68 -12.73
C THR A 125 1.44 -5.25 -14.12
N GLU A 126 1.02 -4.08 -14.58
CA GLU A 126 1.36 -3.47 -15.85
C GLU A 126 2.86 -3.15 -16.01
N MET A 127 3.57 -3.09 -14.89
CA MET A 127 5.02 -2.87 -14.84
C MET A 127 5.80 -4.11 -14.38
N ALA A 128 5.20 -5.29 -14.47
CA ALA A 128 5.76 -6.53 -13.93
C ALA A 128 6.16 -6.40 -12.44
N ARG A 129 5.42 -5.61 -11.67
CA ARG A 129 5.44 -5.43 -10.21
C ARG A 129 6.10 -4.14 -9.73
N THR A 130 7.30 -4.21 -9.16
CA THR A 130 7.91 -3.10 -8.41
C THR A 130 8.51 -2.06 -9.35
N VAL A 131 8.15 -0.81 -9.14
CA VAL A 131 8.67 0.36 -9.88
C VAL A 131 9.58 1.20 -8.98
N THR A 132 9.14 1.42 -7.73
CA THR A 132 9.94 2.15 -6.73
C THR A 132 10.09 1.33 -5.47
N ALA A 133 11.16 1.57 -4.74
CA ALA A 133 11.39 0.99 -3.42
C ALA A 133 11.95 2.03 -2.44
N LEU A 134 11.46 1.99 -1.20
CA LEU A 134 12.08 2.62 -0.05
C LEU A 134 13.02 1.58 0.56
N LEU A 135 14.30 1.89 0.61
CA LEU A 135 15.35 0.97 1.04
C LEU A 135 15.52 0.98 2.58
N PRO A 136 16.19 0.00 3.19
CA PRO A 136 16.36 -0.07 4.64
C PRO A 136 17.01 1.17 5.24
N GLU A 137 18.00 1.74 4.58
CA GLU A 137 18.69 2.96 5.02
C GLU A 137 17.78 4.17 5.05
N ASP A 138 16.81 4.26 4.13
CA ASP A 138 15.84 5.36 4.06
C ASP A 138 14.90 5.36 5.27
N HIS A 139 14.59 4.17 5.82
CA HIS A 139 13.77 4.03 7.03
C HIS A 139 14.46 4.56 8.29
N LEU A 140 15.80 4.59 8.28
CA LEU A 140 16.63 4.98 9.42
C LEU A 140 17.01 6.47 9.42
N ILE A 141 16.64 7.21 8.37
CA ILE A 141 16.94 8.64 8.30
C ILE A 141 16.23 9.40 9.41
N LEU A 142 17.01 10.19 10.14
CA LEU A 142 16.57 10.97 11.32
C LEU A 142 15.26 11.72 11.08
N GLY A 143 14.34 11.60 12.04
CA GLY A 143 13.01 12.20 11.99
C GLY A 143 12.00 11.43 11.15
N GLY A 144 12.40 10.33 10.49
CA GLY A 144 11.48 9.53 9.67
C GLY A 144 10.97 10.28 8.44
N ARG A 145 11.81 11.13 7.83
CA ARG A 145 11.46 12.00 6.70
C ARG A 145 10.79 11.24 5.56
N TYR A 146 11.25 10.00 5.27
CA TYR A 146 10.78 9.23 4.14
C TYR A 146 9.76 8.13 4.48
N LEU A 147 9.33 8.01 5.74
CA LEU A 147 8.42 6.92 6.16
C LEU A 147 7.04 6.93 5.48
N THR A 148 6.66 8.05 4.87
CA THR A 148 5.43 8.16 4.07
C THR A 148 5.67 8.07 2.57
N SER A 149 6.94 7.97 2.14
CA SER A 149 7.32 7.79 0.75
C SER A 149 7.20 6.32 0.33
N VAL A 150 6.98 6.09 -0.95
CA VAL A 150 7.10 4.76 -1.59
C VAL A 150 8.46 4.56 -2.26
N GLY A 151 9.45 5.38 -1.88
CA GLY A 151 10.83 5.27 -2.29
C GLY A 151 11.15 5.88 -3.64
N ARG A 152 12.30 5.49 -4.20
CA ARG A 152 12.82 5.96 -5.49
C ARG A 152 12.70 4.89 -6.56
N ALA A 153 12.72 5.32 -7.83
CA ALA A 153 12.69 4.41 -8.97
C ALA A 153 13.83 3.39 -8.91
N LEU A 154 13.49 2.12 -9.14
CA LEU A 154 14.48 1.05 -9.25
C LEU A 154 15.34 1.20 -10.52
N PRO A 155 16.55 0.62 -10.57
CA PRO A 155 17.35 0.57 -11.78
C PRO A 155 16.55 0.03 -12.98
N GLY A 156 16.60 0.74 -14.10
CA GLY A 156 15.85 0.40 -15.31
C GLY A 156 14.38 0.84 -15.31
N ALA A 157 13.89 1.46 -14.22
CA ALA A 157 12.60 2.14 -14.16
C ALA A 157 12.78 3.67 -14.13
N ALA A 158 11.77 4.39 -14.60
CA ALA A 158 11.69 5.86 -14.51
C ALA A 158 10.29 6.27 -14.08
N VAL A 159 10.22 7.30 -13.26
CA VAL A 159 8.98 7.91 -12.77
C VAL A 159 8.98 9.39 -13.16
N ARG A 160 7.85 9.89 -13.59
CA ARG A 160 7.60 11.32 -13.78
C ARG A 160 6.19 11.67 -13.32
N ILE A 161 5.99 12.90 -12.93
CA ILE A 161 4.68 13.44 -12.55
C ILE A 161 4.23 14.40 -13.64
N VAL A 162 2.98 14.29 -14.08
CA VAL A 162 2.45 15.11 -15.18
C VAL A 162 1.19 15.85 -14.78
N ARG A 163 1.08 17.10 -15.21
CA ARG A 163 -0.13 17.91 -15.08
C ARG A 163 -1.23 17.42 -16.03
N PRO A 164 -2.47 17.88 -15.89
CA PRO A 164 -3.57 17.54 -16.80
C PRO A 164 -3.33 17.93 -18.27
N ASP A 165 -2.51 18.95 -18.52
CA ASP A 165 -2.11 19.38 -19.86
C ASP A 165 -0.97 18.56 -20.48
N GLY A 166 -0.42 17.60 -19.73
CA GLY A 166 0.67 16.72 -20.13
C GLY A 166 2.07 17.29 -19.87
N SER A 167 2.21 18.50 -19.35
CA SER A 167 3.49 19.07 -18.94
C SER A 167 4.02 18.40 -17.67
N LEU A 168 5.34 18.46 -17.46
CA LEU A 168 5.97 17.90 -16.27
C LEU A 168 5.72 18.78 -15.05
N CYS A 169 5.45 18.17 -13.91
CA CYS A 169 5.39 18.84 -12.62
C CYS A 169 6.79 19.14 -12.07
N ASP A 170 6.89 20.22 -11.30
CA ASP A 170 8.07 20.53 -10.51
C ASP A 170 8.14 19.64 -9.25
N ALA A 171 9.30 19.64 -8.55
CA ALA A 171 9.43 18.90 -7.29
C ALA A 171 8.44 19.44 -6.25
N GLY A 172 7.74 18.51 -5.57
CA GLY A 172 6.68 18.81 -4.59
C GLY A 172 5.31 19.12 -5.22
N GLU A 173 5.21 19.25 -6.54
CA GLU A 173 3.94 19.49 -7.22
C GLU A 173 3.21 18.17 -7.53
N GLU A 174 1.91 18.13 -7.19
CA GLU A 174 1.06 16.96 -7.40
C GLU A 174 0.57 16.85 -8.85
N GLY A 175 0.58 15.61 -9.37
CA GLY A 175 0.06 15.29 -10.70
C GLY A 175 -0.11 13.79 -10.87
N GLU A 176 -0.45 13.37 -12.09
CA GLU A 176 -0.57 11.94 -12.41
C GLU A 176 0.81 11.28 -12.50
N ILE A 177 0.97 10.16 -11.82
CA ILE A 177 2.19 9.38 -11.83
C ILE A 177 2.27 8.61 -13.16
N CYS A 178 3.34 8.84 -13.91
CA CYS A 178 3.65 8.09 -15.12
C CYS A 178 4.94 7.31 -14.93
N VAL A 179 4.95 6.07 -15.35
CA VAL A 179 6.08 5.17 -15.18
C VAL A 179 6.53 4.55 -16.49
N ARG A 180 7.82 4.25 -16.60
CA ARG A 180 8.43 3.58 -17.75
C ARG A 180 9.50 2.63 -17.27
N GLY A 181 9.67 1.49 -17.91
CA GLY A 181 10.74 0.55 -17.59
C GLY A 181 10.68 -0.74 -18.41
N GLN A 182 11.67 -1.60 -18.23
CA GLN A 182 11.79 -2.86 -18.94
C GLN A 182 10.65 -3.86 -18.63
N GLY A 183 10.04 -3.72 -17.44
CA GLY A 183 8.91 -4.52 -17.00
C GLY A 183 7.57 -4.15 -17.62
N MET A 184 7.47 -2.99 -18.31
CA MET A 184 6.19 -2.47 -18.82
C MET A 184 5.50 -3.48 -19.76
N MET A 185 4.20 -3.70 -19.53
CA MET A 185 3.36 -4.61 -20.33
C MET A 185 3.36 -4.23 -21.83
N LEU A 186 2.97 -5.17 -22.67
CA LEU A 186 2.72 -4.90 -24.10
C LEU A 186 1.36 -4.24 -24.31
N GLY A 187 0.42 -4.50 -23.42
CA GLY A 187 -0.95 -3.99 -23.45
C GLY A 187 -1.91 -4.95 -22.76
N TYR A 188 -3.15 -4.53 -22.61
CA TYR A 188 -4.24 -5.37 -22.14
C TYR A 188 -4.70 -6.32 -23.25
N TYR A 189 -4.84 -7.61 -22.90
CA TYR A 189 -5.22 -8.64 -23.86
C TYR A 189 -6.56 -8.35 -24.52
N GLN A 190 -6.55 -8.30 -25.87
CA GLN A 190 -7.72 -7.96 -26.70
C GLN A 190 -8.42 -6.62 -26.38
N MET A 191 -7.69 -5.67 -25.78
CA MET A 191 -8.21 -4.34 -25.42
C MET A 191 -7.28 -3.23 -25.94
N PRO A 192 -7.15 -3.04 -27.29
CA PRO A 192 -6.19 -2.07 -27.84
C PRO A 192 -6.53 -0.63 -27.48
N GLU A 193 -7.81 -0.25 -27.43
CA GLU A 193 -8.26 1.08 -27.03
C GLU A 193 -7.85 1.39 -25.60
N LYS A 194 -8.20 0.50 -24.66
CA LYS A 194 -7.81 0.65 -23.26
C LYS A 194 -6.29 0.68 -23.08
N THR A 195 -5.55 -0.03 -23.92
CA THR A 195 -4.08 0.03 -23.91
C THR A 195 -3.58 1.39 -24.36
N ALA A 196 -4.14 1.95 -25.43
CA ALA A 196 -3.78 3.27 -25.94
C ALA A 196 -4.13 4.39 -24.95
N ASP A 197 -5.17 4.23 -24.15
CA ASP A 197 -5.56 5.19 -23.10
C ASP A 197 -4.51 5.32 -22.01
N VAL A 198 -3.81 4.22 -21.67
CA VAL A 198 -2.87 4.19 -20.54
C VAL A 198 -1.39 4.14 -20.97
N ILE A 199 -1.08 3.75 -22.21
CA ILE A 199 0.30 3.77 -22.73
C ILE A 199 0.41 4.82 -23.80
N ARG A 200 1.14 5.92 -23.51
CA ARG A 200 1.37 7.04 -24.41
C ARG A 200 2.85 7.40 -24.43
N ASP A 201 3.44 7.54 -25.61
CA ASP A 201 4.86 7.91 -25.81
C ASP A 201 5.85 7.06 -25.00
N GLY A 202 5.54 5.76 -24.82
CA GLY A 202 6.37 4.83 -24.07
C GLY A 202 6.29 4.99 -22.54
N TRP A 203 5.29 5.70 -22.03
CA TRP A 203 4.98 5.84 -20.62
C TRP A 203 3.63 5.21 -20.30
N TYR A 204 3.57 4.50 -19.18
CA TYR A 204 2.33 4.00 -18.60
C TYR A 204 1.78 5.04 -17.61
N PHE A 205 0.55 5.49 -17.85
CA PHE A 205 -0.21 6.41 -17.01
C PHE A 205 -0.97 5.58 -15.96
N THR A 206 -0.59 5.73 -14.69
CA THR A 206 -1.02 4.79 -13.64
C THR A 206 -2.39 5.08 -13.08
N HIS A 207 -2.95 6.26 -13.31
CA HIS A 207 -4.09 6.85 -12.64
C HIS A 207 -3.86 7.08 -11.12
N ASP A 208 -2.69 6.79 -10.62
CA ASP A 208 -2.29 7.21 -9.28
C ASP A 208 -1.83 8.67 -9.33
N VAL A 209 -2.11 9.42 -8.28
CA VAL A 209 -1.71 10.81 -8.11
C VAL A 209 -0.68 10.89 -6.99
N GLY A 210 0.32 11.73 -7.18
CA GLY A 210 1.40 11.92 -6.23
C GLY A 210 2.38 12.98 -6.66
N TYR A 211 3.50 13.06 -5.99
CA TYR A 211 4.59 13.98 -6.32
C TYR A 211 5.96 13.34 -6.06
N LEU A 212 6.98 13.88 -6.71
CA LEU A 212 8.38 13.60 -6.38
C LEU A 212 8.92 14.76 -5.54
N ASP A 213 9.69 14.47 -4.50
CA ASP A 213 10.45 15.50 -3.80
C ASP A 213 11.76 15.84 -4.54
N GLU A 214 12.52 16.81 -4.01
CA GLU A 214 13.81 17.25 -4.57
C GLU A 214 14.86 16.14 -4.61
N ASP A 215 14.75 15.14 -3.72
CA ASP A 215 15.64 13.97 -3.63
C ASP A 215 15.17 12.81 -4.53
N GLY A 216 14.04 12.97 -5.25
CA GLY A 216 13.45 11.98 -6.16
C GLY A 216 12.66 10.87 -5.47
N TYR A 217 12.26 11.06 -4.22
CA TYR A 217 11.35 10.15 -3.54
C TYR A 217 9.90 10.39 -3.97
N LEU A 218 9.19 9.31 -4.26
CA LEU A 218 7.80 9.33 -4.67
C LEU A 218 6.86 9.27 -3.46
N TYR A 219 5.87 10.14 -3.43
CA TYR A 219 4.80 10.18 -2.45
C TYR A 219 3.45 10.00 -3.13
N LEU A 220 2.66 9.05 -2.66
CA LEU A 220 1.31 8.80 -3.17
C LEU A 220 0.31 9.71 -2.45
N ARG A 221 -0.69 10.19 -3.19
CA ARG A 221 -1.85 10.93 -2.66
C ARG A 221 -3.15 10.14 -2.74
N GLY A 222 -3.32 9.38 -3.80
CA GLY A 222 -4.50 8.58 -4.04
C GLY A 222 -4.64 8.21 -5.52
N ARG A 223 -5.86 7.86 -5.92
CA ARG A 223 -6.17 7.56 -7.32
C ARG A 223 -7.03 8.63 -7.95
N LYS A 224 -6.74 8.97 -9.20
CA LYS A 224 -7.53 9.90 -10.00
C LYS A 224 -9.00 9.44 -10.11
N ASP A 225 -9.21 8.12 -10.25
CA ASP A 225 -10.54 7.51 -10.40
C ASP A 225 -11.36 7.48 -9.10
N SER A 226 -10.73 7.65 -7.94
CA SER A 226 -11.38 7.68 -6.62
C SER A 226 -11.47 9.07 -6.02
N LEU A 227 -10.96 10.09 -6.72
CA LEU A 227 -11.00 11.47 -6.27
C LEU A 227 -12.44 11.92 -6.02
N ILE A 228 -12.71 12.45 -4.84
CA ILE A 228 -14.00 13.04 -4.46
C ILE A 228 -13.92 14.53 -4.74
N ILE A 229 -14.85 15.07 -5.54
CA ILE A 229 -14.90 16.50 -5.82
C ILE A 229 -16.07 17.10 -5.06
N SER A 230 -15.77 17.77 -3.95
CA SER A 230 -16.77 18.36 -3.07
C SER A 230 -16.62 19.88 -2.99
N GLY A 231 -17.56 20.62 -3.55
CA GLY A 231 -17.55 22.09 -3.54
C GLY A 231 -16.35 22.72 -4.27
N GLY A 232 -15.78 22.00 -5.24
CA GLY A 232 -14.60 22.41 -5.98
C GLY A 232 -13.26 21.98 -5.34
N GLU A 233 -13.31 21.37 -4.17
CA GLU A 233 -12.12 20.84 -3.49
C GLU A 233 -11.88 19.38 -3.88
N ASN A 234 -10.63 19.04 -4.10
CA ASN A 234 -10.16 17.69 -4.37
C ASN A 234 -9.87 16.97 -3.04
N ILE A 235 -10.57 15.86 -2.81
CA ILE A 235 -10.43 15.06 -1.58
C ILE A 235 -10.02 13.64 -1.97
N TYR A 236 -8.85 13.24 -1.51
CA TYR A 236 -8.39 11.87 -1.68
C TYR A 236 -8.91 11.00 -0.53
N PRO A 237 -9.65 9.91 -0.83
CA PRO A 237 -10.17 9.00 0.20
C PRO A 237 -9.12 8.53 1.20
N GLU A 238 -7.91 8.26 0.72
CA GLU A 238 -6.78 7.76 1.49
C GLU A 238 -6.40 8.72 2.64
N GLU A 239 -6.41 10.04 2.40
CA GLU A 239 -6.10 11.04 3.42
C GLU A 239 -7.14 11.03 4.56
N VAL A 240 -8.39 10.78 4.24
CA VAL A 240 -9.46 10.67 5.23
C VAL A 240 -9.37 9.35 5.99
N ILE A 241 -9.08 8.25 5.29
CA ILE A 241 -8.85 6.93 5.88
C ILE A 241 -7.70 6.98 6.88
N ASP A 242 -6.59 7.61 6.54
CA ASP A 242 -5.42 7.74 7.41
C ASP A 242 -5.75 8.47 8.72
N VAL A 243 -6.63 9.46 8.67
CA VAL A 243 -7.08 10.14 9.90
C VAL A 243 -8.03 9.23 10.70
N LEU A 244 -8.99 8.58 10.04
CA LEU A 244 -9.92 7.67 10.72
C LEU A 244 -9.20 6.52 11.44
N LEU A 245 -8.19 5.93 10.82
CA LEU A 245 -7.41 4.82 11.39
C LEU A 245 -6.55 5.21 12.61
N LYS A 246 -6.40 6.51 12.92
CA LYS A 246 -5.79 6.95 14.18
C LYS A 246 -6.72 6.75 15.38
N MET A 247 -8.02 6.54 15.16
CA MET A 247 -8.94 6.18 16.24
C MET A 247 -8.71 4.72 16.66
N PRO A 248 -8.37 4.46 17.93
CA PRO A 248 -7.99 3.11 18.39
C PRO A 248 -9.11 2.08 18.29
N GLU A 249 -10.36 2.52 18.19
CA GLU A 249 -11.55 1.68 18.05
C GLU A 249 -11.75 1.17 16.61
N ILE A 250 -11.20 1.84 15.60
CA ILE A 250 -11.42 1.50 14.19
C ILE A 250 -10.46 0.38 13.77
N ALA A 251 -11.01 -0.66 13.15
CA ALA A 251 -10.26 -1.74 12.52
C ALA A 251 -10.03 -1.45 11.04
N GLU A 252 -11.08 -1.02 10.33
CA GLU A 252 -11.05 -0.75 8.90
C GLU A 252 -11.95 0.44 8.57
N ALA A 253 -11.58 1.20 7.54
CA ALA A 253 -12.40 2.27 7.00
C ALA A 253 -12.34 2.27 5.48
N ALA A 254 -13.47 2.61 4.85
CA ALA A 254 -13.55 2.92 3.43
C ALA A 254 -14.21 4.30 3.28
N VAL A 255 -13.63 5.12 2.39
CA VAL A 255 -14.10 6.49 2.14
C VAL A 255 -14.37 6.65 0.65
N TYR A 256 -15.46 7.30 0.32
CA TYR A 256 -15.88 7.51 -1.08
C TYR A 256 -16.86 8.68 -1.20
N GLY A 257 -16.95 9.22 -2.42
CA GLY A 257 -17.91 10.27 -2.76
C GLY A 257 -19.30 9.71 -3.00
N MET A 258 -20.32 10.39 -2.43
CA MET A 258 -21.73 10.20 -2.75
C MET A 258 -22.27 11.46 -3.40
N PRO A 259 -23.22 11.36 -4.34
CA PRO A 259 -23.81 12.52 -4.99
C PRO A 259 -24.41 13.49 -3.98
N ASP A 260 -24.16 14.79 -4.14
CA ASP A 260 -24.70 15.86 -3.30
C ASP A 260 -25.19 17.02 -4.18
N PRO A 261 -26.47 17.45 -4.06
CA PRO A 261 -27.03 18.49 -4.91
C PRO A 261 -26.36 19.86 -4.79
N LYS A 262 -25.73 20.13 -3.63
CA LYS A 262 -25.10 21.42 -3.34
C LYS A 262 -23.62 21.42 -3.66
N TRP A 263 -22.94 20.29 -3.42
CA TRP A 263 -21.47 20.21 -3.43
C TRP A 263 -20.91 19.35 -4.57
N GLY A 264 -21.81 18.78 -5.43
CA GLY A 264 -21.43 17.78 -6.42
C GLY A 264 -21.30 16.40 -5.79
N GLU A 265 -20.35 16.24 -4.88
CA GLU A 265 -20.23 15.06 -4.02
C GLU A 265 -20.03 15.47 -2.57
N HIS A 266 -20.38 14.57 -1.65
CA HIS A 266 -19.98 14.63 -0.25
C HIS A 266 -19.21 13.37 0.15
N VAL A 267 -18.37 13.52 1.16
CA VAL A 267 -17.58 12.41 1.70
C VAL A 267 -18.45 11.52 2.57
N LYS A 268 -18.48 10.21 2.26
CA LYS A 268 -19.07 9.16 3.09
C LYS A 268 -17.99 8.21 3.57
N ALA A 269 -18.08 7.77 4.83
CA ALA A 269 -17.20 6.79 5.44
C ALA A 269 -17.97 5.56 5.89
N SER A 270 -17.53 4.36 5.49
CA SER A 270 -17.98 3.07 6.02
C SER A 270 -16.89 2.53 6.95
N ILE A 271 -17.24 2.27 8.19
CA ILE A 271 -16.29 1.96 9.28
C ILE A 271 -16.59 0.58 9.88
N VAL A 272 -15.54 -0.20 10.09
CA VAL A 272 -15.59 -1.43 10.89
C VAL A 272 -14.85 -1.18 12.20
N CYS A 273 -15.53 -1.37 13.31
CA CYS A 273 -14.91 -1.27 14.63
C CYS A 273 -14.17 -2.57 15.01
N LYS A 274 -13.15 -2.46 15.85
CA LYS A 274 -12.47 -3.61 16.45
C LYS A 274 -13.42 -4.44 17.32
N PRO A 275 -13.20 -5.73 17.48
CA PRO A 275 -14.03 -6.57 18.36
C PRO A 275 -14.20 -5.98 19.76
N GLY A 276 -15.46 -5.88 20.21
CA GLY A 276 -15.81 -5.32 21.53
C GLY A 276 -15.68 -3.79 21.64
N ARG A 277 -15.45 -3.09 20.53
CA ARG A 277 -15.43 -1.62 20.46
C ARG A 277 -16.64 -1.11 19.68
N SER A 278 -17.07 0.08 20.01
CA SER A 278 -18.12 0.79 19.28
C SER A 278 -17.83 2.29 19.27
N LEU A 279 -18.33 2.95 18.26
CA LEU A 279 -18.26 4.40 18.08
C LEU A 279 -19.64 4.92 17.70
N THR A 280 -19.89 6.19 18.00
CA THR A 280 -21.03 6.93 17.44
C THR A 280 -20.57 7.81 16.28
N VAL A 281 -21.50 8.17 15.40
CA VAL A 281 -21.23 9.11 14.30
C VAL A 281 -20.64 10.43 14.84
N GLU A 282 -21.17 10.92 15.95
CA GLU A 282 -20.72 12.16 16.58
C GLU A 282 -19.27 12.09 17.08
N GLN A 283 -18.86 10.94 17.65
CA GLN A 283 -17.47 10.72 18.08
C GLN A 283 -16.52 10.75 16.88
N VAL A 284 -16.86 10.06 15.78
CA VAL A 284 -16.06 10.06 14.55
C VAL A 284 -15.96 11.48 13.98
N GLN A 285 -17.09 12.17 13.84
CA GLN A 285 -17.09 13.52 13.28
C GLN A 285 -16.35 14.53 14.18
N THR A 286 -16.43 14.39 15.49
CA THR A 286 -15.70 15.23 16.44
C THR A 286 -14.19 15.00 16.30
N PHE A 287 -13.76 13.75 16.20
CA PHE A 287 -12.37 13.42 15.97
C PHE A 287 -11.87 13.96 14.63
N CYS A 288 -12.63 13.77 13.55
CA CYS A 288 -12.29 14.30 12.23
C CYS A 288 -12.17 15.83 12.25
N ARG A 289 -13.08 16.54 12.95
CA ARG A 289 -13.04 18.00 13.06
C ARG A 289 -11.78 18.53 13.72
N ALA A 290 -11.21 17.77 14.64
CA ALA A 290 -9.96 18.12 15.31
C ALA A 290 -8.70 17.79 14.50
N ASN A 291 -8.79 16.90 13.50
CA ASN A 291 -7.63 16.32 12.82
C ASN A 291 -7.58 16.55 11.31
N MET A 292 -8.61 17.16 10.71
CA MET A 292 -8.62 17.48 9.28
C MET A 292 -9.44 18.72 8.97
N PRO A 293 -9.22 19.36 7.80
CA PRO A 293 -10.05 20.46 7.32
C PRO A 293 -11.53 20.04 7.15
N SER A 294 -12.44 20.97 7.42
CA SER A 294 -13.89 20.68 7.43
C SER A 294 -14.45 20.15 6.12
N PHE A 295 -13.88 20.54 4.98
CA PHE A 295 -14.31 20.06 3.66
C PHE A 295 -13.99 18.60 3.41
N ARG A 296 -12.97 18.02 4.09
CA ARG A 296 -12.59 16.61 4.00
C ARG A 296 -13.39 15.69 4.94
N MET A 297 -14.09 16.28 5.93
CA MET A 297 -14.80 15.49 6.92
C MET A 297 -15.92 14.65 6.30
N PRO A 298 -16.06 13.37 6.71
CA PRO A 298 -17.22 12.57 6.35
C PRO A 298 -18.50 13.23 6.86
N ARG A 299 -19.40 13.57 5.92
CA ARG A 299 -20.74 14.06 6.26
C ARG A 299 -21.68 12.92 6.63
N GLU A 300 -21.44 11.76 6.02
CA GLU A 300 -22.16 10.53 6.30
C GLU A 300 -21.18 9.48 6.81
N VAL A 301 -21.55 8.82 7.91
CA VAL A 301 -20.78 7.73 8.51
C VAL A 301 -21.71 6.56 8.76
N GLU A 302 -21.33 5.38 8.28
CA GLU A 302 -22.02 4.13 8.58
C GLU A 302 -21.08 3.12 9.25
N PHE A 303 -21.62 2.29 10.11
CA PHE A 303 -20.87 1.22 10.75
C PHE A 303 -21.29 -0.13 10.18
N LEU A 304 -20.31 -0.95 9.82
CA LEU A 304 -20.51 -2.24 9.20
C LEU A 304 -19.81 -3.33 10.00
N PRO A 305 -20.34 -4.57 10.00
CA PRO A 305 -19.63 -5.71 10.60
C PRO A 305 -18.35 -6.05 9.82
N GLU A 306 -18.36 -5.85 8.49
CA GLU A 306 -17.23 -6.05 7.59
C GLU A 306 -17.38 -5.18 6.33
N LEU A 307 -16.26 -4.83 5.70
CA LEU A 307 -16.25 -4.19 4.39
C LEU A 307 -16.36 -5.24 3.27
N PRO A 308 -17.17 -5.01 2.22
CA PRO A 308 -17.21 -5.90 1.06
C PRO A 308 -15.86 -5.87 0.33
N LYS A 309 -15.25 -7.03 0.13
CA LYS A 309 -13.94 -7.18 -0.51
C LYS A 309 -13.99 -8.18 -1.66
N ASN A 310 -13.12 -7.98 -2.63
CA ASN A 310 -12.88 -9.00 -3.66
C ASN A 310 -11.94 -10.11 -3.14
N ALA A 311 -11.68 -11.11 -4.00
CA ALA A 311 -10.80 -12.25 -3.66
C ALA A 311 -9.35 -11.84 -3.32
N THR A 312 -8.91 -10.63 -3.68
CA THR A 312 -7.57 -10.10 -3.35
C THR A 312 -7.56 -9.26 -2.07
N GLY A 313 -8.70 -9.10 -1.39
CA GLY A 313 -8.85 -8.30 -0.19
C GLY A 313 -9.10 -6.80 -0.43
N LYS A 314 -9.22 -6.37 -1.70
CA LYS A 314 -9.52 -4.97 -2.04
C LYS A 314 -11.00 -4.67 -1.79
N VAL A 315 -11.26 -3.56 -1.11
CA VAL A 315 -12.62 -3.08 -0.84
C VAL A 315 -13.36 -2.76 -2.13
N LEU A 316 -14.59 -3.24 -2.23
CA LEU A 316 -15.49 -3.04 -3.37
C LEU A 316 -16.33 -1.78 -3.14
N ILE A 317 -15.77 -0.60 -3.46
CA ILE A 317 -16.42 0.70 -3.25
C ILE A 317 -17.79 0.76 -3.94
N GLN A 318 -17.93 0.19 -5.15
CA GLN A 318 -19.21 0.19 -5.85
C GLN A 318 -20.30 -0.57 -5.08
N ALA A 319 -19.94 -1.64 -4.37
CA ALA A 319 -20.90 -2.37 -3.52
C ALA A 319 -21.33 -1.55 -2.29
N LEU A 320 -20.47 -0.64 -1.80
CA LEU A 320 -20.81 0.30 -0.72
C LEU A 320 -21.69 1.44 -1.22
N LYS A 321 -21.43 1.98 -2.42
CA LYS A 321 -22.24 3.06 -3.02
C LYS A 321 -23.68 2.63 -3.33
N ASN A 322 -23.90 1.34 -3.57
CA ASN A 322 -25.21 0.78 -3.95
C ASN A 322 -26.04 0.32 -2.73
N ARG A 323 -25.60 0.57 -1.52
CA ARG A 323 -26.34 0.28 -0.27
C ARG A 323 -27.27 1.43 0.08
#